data_c62de80b5047a41d940e42d4508cb276
#
_entry.id   c62de80b5047a41d940e42d4508cb276
#
_cell.length_a   1.000
_cell.length_b   1.000
_cell.length_c   1.000
_cell.angle_alpha   90.00
_cell.angle_beta   90.00
_cell.angle_gamma   90.00
#
_symmetry.space_group_name_H-M   'P 1'
#
loop_
_entity.id
_entity.type
_entity.pdbx_description
1 polymer ?
#
loop_
_entity_poly.entity_id
_entity_poly.type
_entity_poly.pdbx_seq_one_letter_code
_entity_poly.pdbx_strand_id
1 'polypeptide(L)'
;MSIEIDATNKAFVDYLNWEFKTNGKNLIVIGKPWVGKTYLCRQLITHDYFISEPTFRQHIVNGGCVLRKPEEYNCDIKLFPLESLAKKPVVIFDDYGKGAVTEAYLEKMYYWIDCRIERGYRTVITTNLSSLEEFKKRDSGLASRLMMNADIYVCDWWKDRRISETRLLNKIL
;
A
#
# COMPACT_ATOMS: atom_id res chain seq x y z
N MET A 1 -7.23 -18.59 0.38
CA MET A 1 -7.21 -18.10 -1.01
C MET A 1 -5.81 -18.27 -1.54
N SER A 2 -5.58 -19.10 -2.53
CA SER A 2 -4.26 -19.29 -3.15
C SER A 2 -4.04 -18.23 -4.22
N ILE A 3 -2.80 -17.77 -4.36
CA ILE A 3 -2.44 -16.87 -5.46
C ILE A 3 -2.39 -17.72 -6.73
N GLU A 4 -3.23 -17.44 -7.70
CA GLU A 4 -3.06 -17.97 -9.04
C GLU A 4 -1.95 -17.17 -9.74
N ILE A 5 -0.82 -17.85 -9.98
CA ILE A 5 0.29 -17.28 -10.72
C ILE A 5 0.10 -17.67 -12.18
N ASP A 6 -0.12 -16.68 -13.03
CA ASP A 6 -0.24 -16.83 -14.46
C ASP A 6 0.82 -16.00 -15.21
N ALA A 7 0.85 -16.11 -16.53
CA ALA A 7 1.82 -15.39 -17.34
C ALA A 7 1.76 -13.86 -17.15
N THR A 8 0.62 -13.32 -16.70
CA THR A 8 0.42 -11.87 -16.56
C THR A 8 1.02 -11.30 -15.28
N ASN A 9 1.05 -12.07 -14.19
CA ASN A 9 1.59 -11.60 -12.90
C ASN A 9 2.93 -12.24 -12.53
N LYS A 10 3.40 -13.22 -13.29
CA LYS A 10 4.61 -13.97 -12.98
C LYS A 10 5.83 -13.05 -12.79
N ALA A 11 6.04 -12.10 -13.69
CA ALA A 11 7.18 -11.19 -13.59
C ALA A 11 7.16 -10.35 -12.30
N PHE A 12 5.98 -9.91 -11.87
CA PHE A 12 5.83 -9.17 -10.61
C PHE A 12 6.02 -10.08 -9.39
N VAL A 13 5.51 -11.30 -9.45
CA VAL A 13 5.71 -12.30 -8.39
C VAL A 13 7.20 -12.64 -8.25
N ASP A 14 7.89 -12.85 -9.36
CA ASP A 14 9.32 -13.12 -9.37
C ASP A 14 10.11 -11.94 -8.81
N TYR A 15 9.79 -10.70 -9.21
CA TYR A 15 10.37 -9.48 -8.65
C TYR A 15 10.18 -9.41 -7.12
N LEU A 16 8.96 -9.62 -6.61
CA LEU A 16 8.70 -9.58 -5.17
C LEU A 16 9.44 -10.67 -4.40
N ASN A 17 9.61 -11.85 -4.99
CA ASN A 17 10.27 -12.99 -4.34
C ASN A 17 11.80 -12.87 -4.29
N TRP A 18 12.41 -12.23 -5.28
CA TRP A 18 13.85 -12.21 -5.44
C TRP A 18 14.45 -10.81 -5.31
N GLU A 19 14.13 -9.91 -6.23
CA GLU A 19 14.76 -8.60 -6.29
C GLU A 19 14.35 -7.70 -5.13
N PHE A 20 13.06 -7.59 -4.86
CA PHE A 20 12.58 -6.73 -3.80
C PHE A 20 13.12 -7.13 -2.43
N LYS A 21 13.32 -8.41 -2.16
CA LYS A 21 13.85 -8.87 -0.85
C LYS A 21 15.24 -8.35 -0.54
N THR A 22 16.07 -8.13 -1.56
CA THR A 22 17.49 -7.86 -1.42
C THR A 22 17.92 -6.46 -1.81
N ASN A 23 17.11 -5.72 -2.59
CA ASN A 23 17.53 -4.44 -3.16
C ASN A 23 17.48 -3.23 -2.20
N GLY A 24 16.83 -3.37 -1.03
CA GLY A 24 16.72 -2.30 -0.04
C GLY A 24 15.87 -1.08 -0.45
N LYS A 25 15.18 -1.15 -1.59
CA LYS A 25 14.41 -0.04 -2.14
C LYS A 25 12.97 0.02 -1.63
N ASN A 26 12.36 1.18 -1.75
CA ASN A 26 10.90 1.35 -1.70
C ASN A 26 10.25 0.71 -2.94
N LEU A 27 8.94 0.54 -2.90
CA LEU A 27 8.18 0.01 -4.04
C LEU A 27 6.90 0.81 -4.23
N ILE A 28 6.63 1.25 -5.45
CA ILE A 28 5.37 1.88 -5.84
C ILE A 28 4.70 1.00 -6.88
N VAL A 29 3.51 0.49 -6.57
CA VAL A 29 2.72 -0.38 -7.44
C VAL A 29 1.49 0.36 -7.93
N ILE A 30 1.50 0.72 -9.21
CA ILE A 30 0.44 1.47 -9.88
C ILE A 30 -0.41 0.52 -10.72
N GLY A 31 -1.72 0.70 -10.73
CA GLY A 31 -2.58 -0.09 -11.62
C GLY A 31 -4.04 -0.07 -11.19
N LYS A 32 -4.91 -0.53 -12.09
CA LYS A 32 -6.36 -0.54 -11.89
C LYS A 32 -6.76 -1.26 -10.61
N PRO A 33 -7.92 -0.94 -10.03
CA PRO A 33 -8.50 -1.73 -8.95
C PRO A 33 -8.61 -3.21 -9.35
N TRP A 34 -8.51 -4.10 -8.36
CA TRP A 34 -8.81 -5.55 -8.48
C TRP A 34 -7.81 -6.40 -9.27
N VAL A 35 -6.72 -5.83 -9.75
CA VAL A 35 -5.64 -6.61 -10.40
C VAL A 35 -4.79 -7.44 -9.42
N GLY A 36 -5.05 -7.33 -8.11
CA GLY A 36 -4.38 -8.15 -7.09
C GLY A 36 -3.13 -7.52 -6.46
N LYS A 37 -2.82 -6.24 -6.73
CA LYS A 37 -1.64 -5.54 -6.19
C LYS A 37 -1.45 -5.72 -4.68
N THR A 38 -2.45 -5.28 -3.93
CA THR A 38 -2.46 -5.34 -2.45
C THR A 38 -2.31 -6.77 -1.95
N TYR A 39 -3.03 -7.69 -2.57
CA TYR A 39 -2.99 -9.10 -2.19
C TYR A 39 -1.59 -9.69 -2.37
N LEU A 40 -0.97 -9.49 -3.55
CA LEU A 40 0.38 -9.98 -3.83
C LEU A 40 1.42 -9.35 -2.90
N CYS A 41 1.36 -8.03 -2.71
CA CYS A 41 2.28 -7.36 -1.79
C CYS A 41 2.15 -7.93 -0.36
N ARG A 42 0.94 -8.12 0.15
CA ARG A 42 0.72 -8.66 1.50
C ARG A 42 1.15 -10.10 1.66
N GLN A 43 1.03 -10.92 0.63
CA GLN A 43 1.39 -12.34 0.70
C GLN A 43 2.89 -12.59 0.51
N LEU A 44 3.53 -11.82 -0.36
CA LEU A 44 4.91 -12.09 -0.78
C LEU A 44 5.95 -11.19 -0.10
N ILE A 45 5.54 -10.06 0.46
CA ILE A 45 6.43 -9.14 1.19
C ILE A 45 6.32 -9.42 2.69
N THR A 46 7.45 -9.73 3.33
CA THR A 46 7.54 -9.68 4.79
C THR A 46 7.44 -8.22 5.23
N HIS A 47 6.40 -7.89 5.96
CA HIS A 47 6.12 -6.52 6.39
C HIS A 47 5.77 -6.48 7.88
N ASP A 48 6.12 -5.35 8.53
CA ASP A 48 5.85 -5.14 9.95
C ASP A 48 4.49 -4.51 10.20
N TYR A 49 3.94 -3.86 9.18
CA TYR A 49 2.63 -3.23 9.27
C TYR A 49 1.98 -3.03 7.90
N PHE A 50 0.65 -3.10 7.89
CA PHE A 50 -0.20 -2.79 6.76
C PHE A 50 -1.20 -1.71 7.16
N ILE A 51 -1.30 -0.64 6.37
CA ILE A 51 -2.27 0.43 6.58
C ILE A 51 -2.83 0.91 5.25
N SER A 52 -4.13 1.12 5.18
CA SER A 52 -4.74 1.77 4.02
C SER A 52 -4.77 3.30 4.19
N GLU A 53 -4.79 4.05 3.08
CA GLU A 53 -4.93 5.51 3.16
C GLU A 53 -6.18 5.95 3.92
N PRO A 54 -7.38 5.36 3.75
CA PRO A 54 -8.54 5.71 4.57
C PRO A 54 -8.30 5.52 6.07
N THR A 55 -7.66 4.42 6.45
CA THR A 55 -7.31 4.16 7.86
C THR A 55 -6.29 5.17 8.36
N PHE A 56 -5.26 5.47 7.58
CA PHE A 56 -4.27 6.49 7.92
C PHE A 56 -4.91 7.86 8.14
N ARG A 57 -5.87 8.25 7.30
CA ARG A 57 -6.63 9.50 7.45
C ARG A 57 -7.44 9.55 8.73
N GLN A 58 -8.07 8.45 9.11
CA GLN A 58 -8.78 8.35 10.40
C GLN A 58 -7.83 8.57 11.58
N HIS A 59 -6.59 8.05 11.49
CA HIS A 59 -5.56 8.30 12.50
C HIS A 59 -5.23 9.78 12.65
N ILE A 60 -5.12 10.50 11.53
CA ILE A 60 -4.84 11.95 11.56
C ILE A 60 -5.99 12.70 12.21
N VAL A 61 -7.24 12.40 11.82
CA VAL A 61 -8.45 13.07 12.33
C VAL A 61 -8.66 12.79 13.83
N ASN A 62 -8.38 11.57 14.27
CA ASN A 62 -8.66 11.12 15.65
C ASN A 62 -7.44 11.29 16.58
N GLY A 63 -6.48 12.14 16.22
CA GLY A 63 -5.30 12.39 17.05
C GLY A 63 -4.39 11.17 17.23
N GLY A 64 -4.42 10.24 16.28
CA GLY A 64 -3.60 9.03 16.29
C GLY A 64 -4.30 7.77 16.81
N CYS A 65 -5.62 7.83 17.03
CA CYS A 65 -6.41 6.65 17.43
C CYS A 65 -6.80 5.79 16.23
N VAL A 66 -6.46 4.52 16.22
CA VAL A 66 -7.11 3.51 15.37
C VAL A 66 -8.26 2.90 16.15
N LEU A 67 -9.47 3.09 15.65
CA LEU A 67 -10.58 2.27 16.05
C LEU A 67 -10.41 0.89 15.41
N ARG A 68 -9.78 -0.06 16.08
CA ARG A 68 -9.94 -1.48 15.74
C ARG A 68 -11.35 -1.90 16.10
N LYS A 69 -11.97 -2.76 15.28
CA LYS A 69 -13.30 -3.28 15.55
C LYS A 69 -13.34 -3.87 16.96
N PRO A 70 -14.33 -3.52 17.79
CA PRO A 70 -14.40 -3.98 19.19
C PRO A 70 -14.44 -5.51 19.35
N GLU A 71 -14.79 -6.23 18.28
CA GLU A 71 -15.02 -7.68 18.29
C GLU A 71 -13.73 -8.51 18.35
N GLU A 72 -12.58 -7.93 18.04
CA GLU A 72 -11.33 -8.67 17.98
C GLU A 72 -10.47 -8.57 19.25
N TYR A 73 -10.74 -7.62 20.15
CA TYR A 73 -9.92 -7.42 21.34
C TYR A 73 -10.71 -6.91 22.54
N ASN A 74 -10.67 -7.67 23.59
CA ASN A 74 -11.16 -7.30 24.92
C ASN A 74 -10.16 -6.33 25.60
N CYS A 75 -9.77 -5.24 24.93
CA CYS A 75 -8.82 -4.29 25.48
C CYS A 75 -9.04 -2.88 24.93
N ASP A 76 -8.76 -1.93 25.81
CA ASP A 76 -8.83 -0.49 25.61
C ASP A 76 -8.31 -0.03 24.25
N ILE A 77 -8.96 0.99 23.69
CA ILE A 77 -8.56 1.67 22.45
C ILE A 77 -7.06 2.00 22.55
N LYS A 78 -6.23 1.16 21.97
CA LYS A 78 -4.79 1.47 21.89
C LYS A 78 -4.59 2.52 20.81
N LEU A 79 -4.31 3.73 21.24
CA LEU A 79 -3.72 4.78 20.45
C LEU A 79 -2.49 4.20 19.73
N PHE A 80 -2.50 4.23 18.40
CA PHE A 80 -1.32 3.89 17.62
C PHE A 80 -0.72 5.20 17.10
N PRO A 81 0.27 5.77 17.79
CA PRO A 81 0.84 7.05 17.40
C PRO A 81 1.46 6.93 16.00
N LEU A 82 1.36 8.00 15.20
CA LEU A 82 2.00 8.09 13.89
C LEU A 82 3.50 7.77 13.96
N GLU A 83 4.14 8.14 15.07
CA GLU A 83 5.53 7.81 15.38
C GLU A 83 5.81 6.30 15.48
N SER A 84 4.87 5.53 16.03
CA SER A 84 5.01 4.06 16.06
C SER A 84 4.93 3.45 14.67
N LEU A 85 4.09 4.00 13.80
CA LEU A 85 4.03 3.59 12.40
C LEU A 85 5.31 4.00 11.64
N ALA A 86 5.85 5.18 11.94
CA ALA A 86 7.10 5.66 11.35
C ALA A 86 8.32 4.80 11.72
N LYS A 87 8.25 4.06 12.84
CA LYS A 87 9.33 3.19 13.34
C LYS A 87 9.28 1.74 12.84
N LYS A 88 8.31 1.39 11.99
CA LYS A 88 8.21 0.04 11.42
C LYS A 88 9.14 -0.12 10.22
N PRO A 89 10.08 -1.09 10.20
CA PRO A 89 11.05 -1.23 9.11
C PRO A 89 10.42 -1.39 7.73
N VAL A 90 9.37 -2.20 7.60
CA VAL A 90 8.66 -2.40 6.33
C VAL A 90 7.17 -2.14 6.53
N VAL A 91 6.63 -1.15 5.82
CA VAL A 91 5.20 -0.80 5.85
C VAL A 91 4.62 -0.89 4.44
N ILE A 92 3.47 -1.56 4.34
CA ILE A 92 2.62 -1.51 3.14
C ILE A 92 1.56 -0.43 3.35
N PHE A 93 1.63 0.63 2.55
CA PHE A 93 0.64 1.71 2.51
C PHE A 93 -0.26 1.52 1.29
N ASP A 94 -1.49 1.11 1.56
CA ASP A 94 -2.42 0.65 0.53
C ASP A 94 -3.41 1.73 0.11
N ASP A 95 -3.84 1.64 -1.15
CA ASP A 95 -4.89 2.51 -1.71
C ASP A 95 -4.53 4.01 -1.73
N TYR A 96 -3.24 4.35 -1.83
CA TYR A 96 -2.81 5.73 -1.97
C TYR A 96 -3.52 6.44 -3.12
N GLY A 97 -4.03 7.62 -2.86
CA GLY A 97 -4.65 8.44 -3.89
C GLY A 97 -6.19 8.50 -3.83
N LYS A 98 -6.84 7.85 -2.87
CA LYS A 98 -8.31 7.83 -2.77
C LYS A 98 -8.93 9.07 -2.13
N GLY A 99 -8.25 9.72 -1.22
CA GLY A 99 -8.80 10.85 -0.46
C GLY A 99 -8.39 12.21 -0.99
N ALA A 100 -9.05 13.27 -0.57
CA ALA A 100 -8.66 14.65 -0.89
C ALA A 100 -7.29 14.99 -0.27
N VAL A 101 -6.50 15.78 -0.97
CA VAL A 101 -5.24 16.30 -0.44
C VAL A 101 -5.56 17.56 0.38
N THR A 102 -5.46 17.43 1.71
CA THR A 102 -5.61 18.55 2.64
C THR A 102 -4.25 18.90 3.25
N GLU A 103 -4.08 20.12 3.72
CA GLU A 103 -2.84 20.57 4.35
C GLU A 103 -2.48 19.69 5.56
N ALA A 104 -3.44 19.39 6.42
CA ALA A 104 -3.24 18.52 7.58
C ALA A 104 -2.82 17.09 7.18
N TYR A 105 -3.36 16.56 6.08
CA TYR A 105 -2.93 15.27 5.55
C TYR A 105 -1.48 15.34 5.04
N LEU A 106 -1.15 16.36 4.27
CA LEU A 106 0.20 16.52 3.73
C LEU A 106 1.24 16.68 4.85
N GLU A 107 0.98 17.51 5.84
CA GLU A 107 1.87 17.68 7.00
C GLU A 107 2.22 16.33 7.65
N LYS A 108 1.21 15.49 7.90
CA LYS A 108 1.40 14.18 8.53
C LYS A 108 2.08 13.17 7.60
N MET A 109 1.75 13.20 6.31
CA MET A 109 2.41 12.35 5.32
C MET A 109 3.89 12.72 5.15
N TYR A 110 4.23 14.00 5.06
CA TYR A 110 5.61 14.47 5.00
C TYR A 110 6.39 14.01 6.24
N TYR A 111 5.87 14.29 7.43
CA TYR A 111 6.49 13.84 8.67
C TYR A 111 6.75 12.33 8.68
N TRP A 112 5.73 11.55 8.33
CA TRP A 112 5.84 10.09 8.34
C TRP A 112 6.87 9.58 7.34
N ILE A 113 6.86 10.09 6.11
CA ILE A 113 7.79 9.66 5.06
C ILE A 113 9.22 10.10 5.37
N ASP A 114 9.43 11.34 5.79
CA ASP A 114 10.76 11.86 6.12
C ASP A 114 11.38 11.05 7.27
N CYS A 115 10.64 10.76 8.32
CA CYS A 115 11.09 9.88 9.41
C CYS A 115 11.50 8.48 8.92
N ARG A 116 10.84 7.94 7.90
CA ARG A 116 11.15 6.62 7.35
C ARG A 116 12.39 6.65 6.46
N ILE A 117 12.51 7.69 5.63
CA ILE A 117 13.70 7.91 4.77
C ILE A 117 14.94 8.06 5.62
N GLU A 118 14.91 8.89 6.67
CA GLU A 118 16.04 9.08 7.59
C GLU A 118 16.53 7.78 8.26
N ARG A 119 15.63 6.84 8.49
CA ARG A 119 15.94 5.53 9.10
C ARG A 119 16.29 4.44 8.11
N GLY A 120 16.21 4.73 6.82
CA GLY A 120 16.37 3.72 5.77
C GLY A 120 15.27 2.65 5.77
N TYR A 121 14.07 2.98 6.28
CA TYR A 121 12.94 2.06 6.34
C TYR A 121 12.19 2.02 5.01
N ARG A 122 11.71 0.84 4.65
CA ARG A 122 11.10 0.57 3.35
C ARG A 122 9.60 0.85 3.40
N THR A 123 9.11 1.51 2.36
CA THR A 123 7.68 1.76 2.16
C THR A 123 7.24 1.15 0.84
N VAL A 124 6.21 0.32 0.91
CA VAL A 124 5.52 -0.24 -0.26
C VAL A 124 4.22 0.52 -0.43
N ILE A 125 4.00 1.14 -1.56
CA ILE A 125 2.78 1.89 -1.87
C ILE A 125 2.02 1.17 -2.96
N THR A 126 0.75 0.88 -2.72
CA THR A 126 -0.16 0.47 -3.78
C THR A 126 -1.12 1.62 -4.10
N THR A 127 -1.42 1.80 -5.37
CA THR A 127 -2.34 2.86 -5.80
C THR A 127 -3.21 2.44 -6.97
N ASN A 128 -4.41 3.00 -7.05
CA ASN A 128 -5.34 2.83 -8.16
C ASN A 128 -5.29 4.01 -9.15
N LEU A 129 -4.33 4.90 -9.00
CA LEU A 129 -4.05 5.93 -9.99
C LEU A 129 -3.67 5.27 -11.33
N SER A 130 -3.99 5.93 -12.43
CA SER A 130 -3.86 5.32 -13.76
C SER A 130 -2.44 5.36 -14.31
N SER A 131 -1.62 6.27 -13.80
CA SER A 131 -0.26 6.49 -14.30
C SER A 131 0.67 7.10 -13.25
N LEU A 132 1.97 7.07 -13.57
CA LEU A 132 2.98 7.75 -12.79
C LEU A 132 2.83 9.28 -12.83
N GLU A 133 2.35 9.82 -13.93
CA GLU A 133 2.07 11.25 -14.10
C GLU A 133 0.95 11.69 -13.16
N GLU A 134 -0.12 10.91 -13.04
CA GLU A 134 -1.20 11.16 -12.12
C GLU A 134 -0.72 11.08 -10.66
N PHE A 135 0.13 10.10 -10.34
CA PHE A 135 0.77 9.99 -9.04
C PHE A 135 1.58 11.25 -8.68
N LYS A 136 2.38 11.76 -9.63
CA LYS A 136 3.18 12.98 -9.43
C LYS A 136 2.34 14.25 -9.31
N LYS A 137 1.24 14.35 -10.06
CA LYS A 137 0.33 15.51 -10.04
C LYS A 137 -0.42 15.68 -8.72
N ARG A 138 -0.58 14.61 -7.95
CA ARG A 138 -1.32 14.66 -6.70
C ARG A 138 -0.66 15.58 -5.66
N ASP A 139 0.63 15.45 -5.48
CA ASP A 139 1.51 16.38 -4.77
C ASP A 139 2.95 16.08 -5.20
N SER A 140 3.59 17.03 -5.86
CA SER A 140 4.91 16.80 -6.46
C SER A 140 6.02 16.63 -5.42
N GLY A 141 5.91 17.31 -4.28
CA GLY A 141 6.88 17.21 -3.20
C GLY A 141 6.80 15.85 -2.49
N LEU A 142 5.59 15.39 -2.18
CA LEU A 142 5.38 14.06 -1.59
C LEU A 142 5.77 12.96 -2.57
N ALA A 143 5.38 13.09 -3.85
CA ALA A 143 5.75 12.13 -4.88
C ALA A 143 7.28 12.01 -5.01
N SER A 144 8.00 13.13 -5.00
CA SER A 144 9.47 13.13 -5.03
C SER A 144 10.08 12.34 -3.87
N ARG A 145 9.57 12.51 -2.65
CA ARG A 145 10.03 11.75 -1.48
C ARG A 145 9.72 10.26 -1.58
N LEU A 146 8.51 9.92 -1.97
CA LEU A 146 8.06 8.53 -2.09
C LEU A 146 8.83 7.79 -3.18
N MET A 147 9.22 8.49 -4.25
CA MET A 147 9.99 7.94 -5.37
C MET A 147 11.49 7.87 -5.07
N MET A 148 11.95 8.51 -4.01
CA MET A 148 13.37 8.46 -3.62
C MET A 148 13.74 7.00 -3.32
N ASN A 149 14.73 6.47 -4.04
CA ASN A 149 15.16 5.08 -3.92
C ASN A 149 14.00 4.07 -4.02
N ALA A 150 13.12 4.24 -5.02
CA ALA A 150 11.97 3.38 -5.24
C ALA A 150 12.00 2.69 -6.60
N ASP A 151 11.62 1.43 -6.63
CA ASP A 151 11.22 0.76 -7.86
C ASP A 151 9.74 1.04 -8.12
N ILE A 152 9.39 1.25 -9.39
CA ILE A 152 8.01 1.54 -9.80
C ILE A 152 7.52 0.42 -10.69
N TYR A 153 6.42 -0.18 -10.29
CA TYR A 153 5.80 -1.27 -11.04
C TYR A 153 4.39 -0.87 -11.50
N VAL A 154 4.16 -0.92 -12.82
CA VAL A 154 2.87 -0.59 -13.42
C VAL A 154 2.14 -1.87 -13.82
N CYS A 155 0.97 -2.10 -13.23
CA CYS A 155 0.14 -3.28 -13.45
C CYS A 155 -1.05 -2.93 -14.36
N ASP A 156 -0.80 -2.62 -15.63
CA ASP A 156 -1.80 -2.20 -16.60
C ASP A 156 -2.44 -3.36 -17.39
N TRP A 157 -1.78 -4.52 -17.42
CA TRP A 157 -2.16 -5.69 -18.21
C TRP A 157 -2.91 -6.78 -17.42
N TRP A 158 -3.18 -6.58 -16.14
CA TRP A 158 -3.82 -7.60 -15.32
C TRP A 158 -5.33 -7.62 -15.50
N LYS A 159 -5.85 -8.84 -15.72
CA LYS A 159 -7.29 -9.06 -15.78
C LYS A 159 -7.93 -8.86 -14.41
N ASP A 160 -9.15 -8.32 -14.39
CA ASP A 160 -9.97 -8.31 -13.17
C ASP A 160 -10.27 -9.74 -12.74
N ARG A 161 -9.65 -10.20 -11.66
CA ARG A 161 -9.75 -11.58 -11.18
C ARG A 161 -11.08 -11.89 -10.51
N ARG A 162 -11.86 -10.89 -10.11
CA ARG A 162 -13.19 -11.12 -9.53
C ARG A 162 -14.22 -11.58 -10.55
N ILE A 163 -14.08 -11.20 -11.80
CA ILE A 163 -15.00 -11.62 -12.87
C ILE A 163 -14.90 -13.13 -13.10
N SER A 164 -13.75 -13.75 -12.89
CA SER A 164 -13.58 -15.21 -13.04
C SER A 164 -14.25 -15.99 -11.90
N GLU A 165 -14.21 -15.52 -10.67
CA GLU A 165 -14.89 -16.15 -9.53
C GLU A 165 -16.42 -16.06 -9.66
N THR A 166 -16.96 -14.92 -10.08
CA THR A 166 -18.41 -14.74 -10.30
C THR A 166 -18.94 -15.61 -11.44
N ARG A 167 -18.15 -15.82 -12.50
CA ARG A 167 -18.52 -16.73 -13.61
C ARG A 167 -18.50 -18.22 -13.22
N LEU A 168 -17.67 -18.61 -12.27
CA LEU A 168 -17.65 -19.98 -11.75
C LEU A 168 -18.87 -20.26 -10.87
N LEU A 169 -19.31 -19.33 -10.04
CA LEU A 169 -20.51 -19.47 -9.21
C LEU A 169 -21.80 -19.56 -10.07
N ASN A 170 -21.90 -18.83 -11.17
CA ASN A 170 -23.05 -18.89 -12.07
C ASN A 170 -23.07 -20.12 -13.00
N LYS A 171 -22.02 -20.98 -12.97
CA LYS A 171 -22.01 -22.27 -13.68
C LYS A 171 -22.39 -23.44 -12.80
N ILE A 172 -22.61 -23.26 -11.50
CA ILE A 172 -22.95 -24.29 -10.51
C ILE A 172 -24.42 -24.18 -10.08
N LEU A 173 -25.14 -23.16 -10.54
CA LEU A 173 -26.59 -23.01 -10.42
C LEU A 173 -27.25 -23.27 -11.78
#